data_e5fa9d9f328d80e51e9dabf6640bf1ac
#
_entry.id   e5fa9d9f328d80e51e9dabf6640bf1ac
#
_cell.length_a   1.000
_cell.length_b   1.000
_cell.length_c   1.000
_cell.angle_alpha   90.00
_cell.angle_beta   90.00
_cell.angle_gamma   90.00
#
_symmetry.space_group_name_H-M   'P 1'
#
loop_
_entity.id
_entity.type
_entity.pdbx_description
1 polymer ?
#
loop_
_entity_poly.entity_id
_entity_poly.type
_entity_poly.pdbx_seq_one_letter_code
_entity_poly.pdbx_strand_id
1 'polypeptide(L)'
;EGLELSVNDEREDRYCIINFRNMRENIFFYLQNMLREIELKAPGYEVICQDLMEVLVIHLTRQTGFSTTMAPIKKSSSRLCATVRRYIDEHFKENINLDMLAQLTHSSKYYLVHAFSEEYGISPINYMISKRIEDAKQLLKNDDYTLSVISRMLGFSSPSYFTQAFKKTVGMSPNQYRKDSRNEISS
;
A
#
# COMPACT_ATOMS: atom_id res chain seq x y z
N GLU A 1 19.09 -17.78 32.42
CA GLU A 1 18.26 -16.60 32.77
C GLU A 1 17.43 -16.24 31.55
N GLY A 2 16.11 -16.46 31.65
CA GLY A 2 15.18 -16.17 30.57
C GLY A 2 14.81 -14.68 30.61
N LEU A 3 14.74 -14.06 29.44
CA LEU A 3 14.15 -12.74 29.30
C LEU A 3 12.63 -12.87 29.54
N GLU A 4 12.16 -12.29 30.63
CA GLU A 4 10.72 -12.10 30.88
C GLU A 4 10.34 -10.70 30.46
N LEU A 5 9.40 -10.60 29.51
CA LEU A 5 8.74 -9.36 29.13
C LEU A 5 7.35 -9.32 29.78
N SER A 6 6.95 -8.34 30.61
CA SER A 6 5.67 -8.32 31.34
C SER A 6 4.57 -7.52 30.65
N VAL A 7 3.32 -7.96 30.82
CA VAL A 7 2.13 -7.28 30.31
C VAL A 7 1.61 -6.34 31.41
N ASN A 8 1.46 -5.05 31.10
CA ASN A 8 0.82 -4.10 31.98
C ASN A 8 -0.52 -3.64 31.36
N ASP A 9 -1.62 -3.79 32.09
CA ASP A 9 -3.00 -3.70 31.56
C ASP A 9 -3.59 -2.27 31.60
N GLU A 10 -2.81 -1.26 31.97
CA GLU A 10 -3.35 0.08 32.23
C GLU A 10 -3.12 1.13 31.12
N ARG A 11 -2.49 0.78 30.01
CA ARG A 11 -2.34 1.68 28.84
C ARG A 11 -2.57 0.91 27.54
N GLU A 12 -3.03 1.59 26.51
CA GLU A 12 -3.40 1.04 25.17
C GLU A 12 -2.29 0.27 24.44
N ASP A 13 -1.10 0.15 24.99
CA ASP A 13 0.03 -0.62 24.46
C ASP A 13 0.00 -2.05 25.04
N ARG A 14 -0.65 -2.95 24.31
CA ARG A 14 -0.65 -4.37 24.65
C ARG A 14 0.68 -5.01 24.21
N TYR A 15 1.50 -5.40 25.15
CA TYR A 15 2.68 -6.25 24.89
C TYR A 15 2.52 -7.60 25.57
N CYS A 16 3.06 -8.65 24.98
CA CYS A 16 3.06 -9.97 25.59
C CYS A 16 4.49 -10.43 25.86
N ILE A 17 4.65 -11.17 26.97
CA ILE A 17 5.93 -11.80 27.32
C ILE A 17 5.99 -13.18 26.69
N ILE A 18 7.04 -13.41 25.93
CA ILE A 18 7.31 -14.71 25.35
C ILE A 18 8.53 -15.33 26.03
N ASN A 19 8.37 -16.49 26.66
CA ASN A 19 9.47 -17.21 27.26
C ASN A 19 10.14 -18.13 26.23
N PHE A 20 11.37 -17.81 25.86
CA PHE A 20 12.12 -18.46 24.79
C PHE A 20 12.86 -19.74 25.19
N ARG A 21 12.60 -20.32 26.36
CA ARG A 21 13.39 -21.48 26.88
C ARG A 21 13.56 -22.62 25.86
N ASN A 22 12.54 -22.89 25.05
CA ASN A 22 12.55 -24.00 24.07
C ASN A 22 12.78 -23.55 22.60
N MET A 23 13.03 -22.27 22.34
CA MET A 23 13.13 -21.72 20.98
C MET A 23 14.42 -20.97 20.68
N ARG A 24 15.39 -20.95 21.61
CA ARG A 24 16.62 -20.15 21.44
C ARG A 24 17.29 -20.36 20.09
N GLU A 25 17.45 -21.61 19.66
CA GLU A 25 18.18 -21.96 18.44
C GLU A 25 17.45 -21.45 17.18
N ASN A 26 16.12 -21.61 17.11
CA ASN A 26 15.34 -21.20 15.94
C ASN A 26 15.27 -19.67 15.80
N ILE A 27 15.02 -18.94 16.89
CA ILE A 27 14.96 -17.47 16.87
C ILE A 27 16.32 -16.90 16.52
N PHE A 28 17.38 -17.43 17.14
CA PHE A 28 18.75 -16.99 16.86
C PHE A 28 19.11 -17.22 15.39
N PHE A 29 18.68 -18.32 14.81
CA PHE A 29 18.87 -18.64 13.40
C PHE A 29 18.21 -17.57 12.50
N TYR A 30 16.95 -17.22 12.72
CA TYR A 30 16.25 -16.20 11.91
C TYR A 30 16.88 -14.82 12.07
N LEU A 31 17.19 -14.40 13.29
CA LEU A 31 17.83 -13.12 13.56
C LEU A 31 19.23 -13.02 12.94
N GLN A 32 20.03 -14.07 13.03
CA GLN A 32 21.37 -14.09 12.41
C GLN A 32 21.29 -14.01 10.88
N ASN A 33 20.34 -14.72 10.26
CA ASN A 33 20.18 -14.63 8.80
C ASN A 33 19.70 -13.25 8.38
N MET A 34 18.76 -12.63 9.11
CA MET A 34 18.35 -11.23 8.83
C MET A 34 19.52 -10.26 8.95
N LEU A 35 20.34 -10.36 10.00
CA LEU A 35 21.52 -9.52 10.17
C LEU A 35 22.50 -9.70 9.02
N ARG A 36 22.76 -10.94 8.62
CA ARG A 36 23.64 -11.24 7.50
C ARG A 36 23.14 -10.64 6.18
N GLU A 37 21.85 -10.73 5.90
CA GLU A 37 21.25 -10.12 4.71
C GLU A 37 21.36 -8.59 4.75
N ILE A 38 21.14 -7.97 5.91
CA ILE A 38 21.28 -6.51 6.12
C ILE A 38 22.74 -6.05 5.93
N GLU A 39 23.70 -6.86 6.36
CA GLU A 39 25.14 -6.56 6.21
C GLU A 39 25.59 -6.69 4.75
N LEU A 40 25.17 -7.76 4.07
CA LEU A 40 25.56 -8.04 2.69
C LEU A 40 24.88 -7.11 1.68
N LYS A 41 23.66 -6.64 1.97
CA LYS A 41 22.84 -5.81 1.09
C LYS A 41 22.77 -6.31 -0.35
N ALA A 42 22.76 -7.64 -0.52
CA ALA A 42 22.59 -8.26 -1.83
C ALA A 42 21.22 -7.90 -2.45
N PRO A 43 21.07 -7.85 -3.77
CA PRO A 43 19.78 -7.58 -4.39
C PRO A 43 18.69 -8.52 -3.85
N GLY A 44 17.60 -7.95 -3.32
CA GLY A 44 16.50 -8.72 -2.73
C GLY A 44 16.62 -8.99 -1.22
N TYR A 45 17.66 -8.49 -0.53
CA TYR A 45 17.83 -8.68 0.92
C TYR A 45 16.62 -8.24 1.74
N GLU A 46 15.93 -7.17 1.32
CA GLU A 46 14.73 -6.67 2.01
C GLU A 46 13.60 -7.72 2.00
N VAL A 47 13.42 -8.41 0.88
CA VAL A 47 12.41 -9.48 0.72
C VAL A 47 12.77 -10.66 1.61
N ILE A 48 14.03 -11.09 1.61
CA ILE A 48 14.51 -12.21 2.46
C ILE A 48 14.33 -11.86 3.94
N CYS A 49 14.67 -10.66 4.36
CA CYS A 49 14.47 -10.21 5.74
C CYS A 49 12.98 -10.23 6.14
N GLN A 50 12.10 -9.83 5.23
CA GLN A 50 10.66 -9.84 5.47
C GLN A 50 10.12 -11.26 5.60
N ASP A 51 10.50 -12.17 4.70
CA ASP A 51 10.09 -13.58 4.75
C ASP A 51 10.58 -14.25 6.03
N LEU A 52 11.83 -14.01 6.43
CA LEU A 52 12.39 -14.53 7.70
C LEU A 52 11.64 -13.98 8.92
N MET A 53 11.23 -12.70 8.89
CA MET A 53 10.43 -12.10 9.95
C MET A 53 9.03 -12.74 10.02
N GLU A 54 8.37 -12.97 8.89
CA GLU A 54 7.06 -13.62 8.84
C GLU A 54 7.13 -15.05 9.41
N VAL A 55 8.13 -15.83 9.01
CA VAL A 55 8.35 -17.18 9.54
C VAL A 55 8.62 -17.14 11.03
N LEU A 56 9.42 -16.19 11.51
CA LEU A 56 9.67 -16.00 12.94
C LEU A 56 8.38 -15.73 13.71
N VAL A 57 7.55 -14.81 13.24
CA VAL A 57 6.25 -14.48 13.86
C VAL A 57 5.33 -15.71 13.89
N ILE A 58 5.24 -16.48 12.80
CA ILE A 58 4.44 -17.71 12.74
C ILE A 58 4.95 -18.73 13.76
N HIS A 59 6.26 -18.90 13.89
CA HIS A 59 6.82 -19.81 14.90
C HIS A 59 6.52 -19.35 16.32
N LEU A 60 6.64 -18.05 16.60
CA LEU A 60 6.29 -17.48 17.89
C LEU A 60 4.82 -17.69 18.24
N THR A 61 3.91 -17.44 17.30
CA THR A 61 2.47 -17.62 17.51
C THR A 61 2.07 -19.08 17.72
N ARG A 62 2.67 -20.01 16.99
CA ARG A 62 2.38 -21.45 17.15
C ARG A 62 2.80 -22.02 18.49
N GLN A 63 3.91 -21.56 19.07
CA GLN A 63 4.45 -22.12 20.30
C GLN A 63 3.87 -21.49 21.56
N THR A 64 3.39 -20.27 21.50
CA THR A 64 2.84 -19.60 22.68
C THR A 64 1.43 -20.07 23.06
N GLY A 65 0.84 -21.00 22.29
CA GLY A 65 -0.56 -21.38 22.50
C GLY A 65 -1.51 -20.17 22.39
N PHE A 66 -0.99 -19.05 21.90
CA PHE A 66 -1.81 -17.93 21.50
C PHE A 66 -2.74 -18.45 20.43
N SER A 67 -3.90 -18.90 20.86
CA SER A 67 -5.10 -18.69 20.07
C SER A 67 -5.06 -17.21 19.79
N THR A 68 -4.60 -16.88 18.58
CA THR A 68 -4.64 -15.52 18.09
C THR A 68 -6.12 -15.14 17.96
N THR A 69 -6.77 -14.80 19.06
CA THR A 69 -7.58 -13.61 19.03
C THR A 69 -6.57 -12.47 18.86
N MET A 70 -5.81 -12.51 17.78
CA MET A 70 -5.32 -11.31 17.17
C MET A 70 -6.58 -10.47 17.03
N ALA A 71 -6.77 -9.51 17.92
CA ALA A 71 -7.53 -8.34 17.56
C ALA A 71 -6.95 -7.98 16.20
N PRO A 72 -7.78 -8.08 15.16
CA PRO A 72 -7.25 -8.37 13.83
C PRO A 72 -6.18 -7.35 13.54
N ILE A 73 -5.03 -7.80 13.04
CA ILE A 73 -4.02 -6.99 12.31
C ILE A 73 -4.76 -6.04 11.35
N LYS A 74 -5.98 -6.40 10.93
CA LYS A 74 -7.00 -5.54 10.31
C LYS A 74 -7.12 -4.12 10.89
N LYS A 75 -6.97 -3.89 12.19
CA LYS A 75 -7.16 -2.55 12.77
C LYS A 75 -5.95 -1.64 12.51
N SER A 76 -4.76 -2.20 12.46
CA SER A 76 -3.53 -1.48 12.10
C SER A 76 -3.45 -1.28 10.59
N SER A 77 -3.72 -2.33 9.79
CA SER A 77 -3.76 -2.25 8.33
C SER A 77 -4.87 -1.32 7.85
N SER A 78 -6.06 -1.35 8.45
CA SER A 78 -7.18 -0.48 8.09
C SER A 78 -6.87 1.01 8.37
N ARG A 79 -6.18 1.33 9.47
CA ARG A 79 -5.71 2.71 9.73
C ARG A 79 -4.67 3.15 8.69
N LEU A 80 -3.71 2.29 8.38
CA LEU A 80 -2.71 2.54 7.34
C LEU A 80 -3.39 2.78 5.99
N CYS A 81 -4.28 1.89 5.59
CA CYS A 81 -5.02 1.99 4.33
C CYS A 81 -5.88 3.25 4.27
N ALA A 82 -6.56 3.60 5.36
CA ALA A 82 -7.34 4.84 5.45
C ALA A 82 -6.46 6.10 5.33
N THR A 83 -5.27 6.09 5.95
CA THR A 83 -4.31 7.20 5.84
C THR A 83 -3.82 7.37 4.41
N VAL A 84 -3.42 6.27 3.76
CA VAL A 84 -2.97 6.27 2.36
C VAL A 84 -4.08 6.73 1.42
N ARG A 85 -5.29 6.21 1.60
CA ARG A 85 -6.45 6.60 0.80
C ARG A 85 -6.73 8.09 0.93
N ARG A 86 -6.80 8.61 2.15
CA ARG A 86 -7.01 10.04 2.39
C ARG A 86 -5.92 10.89 1.73
N TYR A 87 -4.66 10.52 1.89
CA TYR A 87 -3.56 11.22 1.26
C TYR A 87 -3.69 11.25 -0.27
N ILE A 88 -4.03 10.12 -0.88
CA ILE A 88 -4.29 10.05 -2.32
C ILE A 88 -5.49 10.93 -2.70
N ASP A 89 -6.60 10.88 -1.96
CA ASP A 89 -7.79 11.68 -2.23
C ASP A 89 -7.51 13.19 -2.21
N GLU A 90 -6.59 13.64 -1.36
CA GLU A 90 -6.19 15.05 -1.23
C GLU A 90 -5.13 15.47 -2.27
N HIS A 91 -4.24 14.55 -2.70
CA HIS A 91 -3.04 14.87 -3.47
C HIS A 91 -2.92 14.15 -4.82
N PHE A 92 -3.96 13.46 -5.32
CA PHE A 92 -3.86 12.60 -6.51
C PHE A 92 -3.36 13.30 -7.78
N LYS A 93 -3.42 14.63 -7.87
CA LYS A 93 -2.89 15.43 -8.99
C LYS A 93 -1.38 15.63 -8.92
N GLU A 94 -0.78 15.38 -7.76
CA GLU A 94 0.64 15.51 -7.52
C GLU A 94 1.43 14.26 -7.93
N ASN A 95 2.76 14.37 -7.93
CA ASN A 95 3.62 13.23 -8.26
C ASN A 95 3.77 12.29 -7.05
N ILE A 96 2.76 11.46 -6.81
CA ILE A 96 2.78 10.44 -5.76
C ILE A 96 3.44 9.16 -6.28
N ASN A 97 4.31 8.56 -5.47
CA ASN A 97 4.90 7.25 -5.72
C ASN A 97 4.79 6.35 -4.46
N LEU A 98 5.08 5.05 -4.64
CA LEU A 98 4.98 4.09 -3.55
C LEU A 98 5.97 4.35 -2.42
N ASP A 99 7.15 4.93 -2.72
CA ASP A 99 8.14 5.26 -1.69
C ASP A 99 7.59 6.33 -0.73
N MET A 100 6.96 7.37 -1.26
CA MET A 100 6.32 8.42 -0.47
C MET A 100 5.20 7.87 0.42
N LEU A 101 4.35 7.00 -0.13
CA LEU A 101 3.24 6.40 0.62
C LEU A 101 3.75 5.43 1.72
N ALA A 102 4.81 4.69 1.43
CA ALA A 102 5.46 3.80 2.38
C ALA A 102 6.12 4.58 3.54
N GLN A 103 6.81 5.68 3.22
CA GLN A 103 7.39 6.60 4.21
C GLN A 103 6.30 7.25 5.09
N LEU A 104 5.21 7.71 4.48
CA LEU A 104 4.07 8.32 5.19
C LEU A 104 3.48 7.38 6.27
N THR A 105 3.50 6.08 6.00
CA THR A 105 2.91 5.07 6.89
C THR A 105 3.94 4.27 7.68
N HIS A 106 5.23 4.60 7.55
CA HIS A 106 6.33 3.84 8.16
C HIS A 106 6.25 2.34 7.87
N SER A 107 5.86 1.99 6.64
CA SER A 107 5.67 0.60 6.21
C SER A 107 6.56 0.27 5.00
N SER A 108 6.75 -1.03 4.72
CA SER A 108 7.38 -1.44 3.46
C SER A 108 6.41 -1.23 2.28
N LYS A 109 6.94 -0.98 1.09
CA LYS A 109 6.13 -0.88 -0.15
C LYS A 109 5.30 -2.13 -0.40
N TYR A 110 5.89 -3.29 -0.14
CA TYR A 110 5.23 -4.58 -0.30
C TYR A 110 4.01 -4.70 0.62
N TYR A 111 4.21 -4.47 1.92
CA TYR A 111 3.13 -4.52 2.90
C TYR A 111 2.02 -3.52 2.57
N LEU A 112 2.39 -2.27 2.22
CA LEU A 112 1.45 -1.24 1.83
C LEU A 112 0.57 -1.68 0.65
N VAL A 113 1.19 -2.18 -0.43
CA VAL A 113 0.45 -2.61 -1.63
C VAL A 113 -0.47 -3.78 -1.32
N HIS A 114 0.01 -4.76 -0.54
CA HIS A 114 -0.77 -5.92 -0.13
C HIS A 114 -1.97 -5.52 0.74
N ALA A 115 -1.71 -4.80 1.83
CA ALA A 115 -2.75 -4.37 2.77
C ALA A 115 -3.81 -3.50 2.08
N PHE A 116 -3.38 -2.54 1.26
CA PHE A 116 -4.31 -1.66 0.54
C PHE A 116 -5.13 -2.41 -0.52
N SER A 117 -4.51 -3.36 -1.24
CA SER A 117 -5.21 -4.18 -2.22
C SER A 117 -6.19 -5.15 -1.58
N GLU A 118 -5.87 -5.69 -0.41
CA GLU A 118 -6.79 -6.52 0.38
C GLU A 118 -8.00 -5.72 0.89
N GLU A 119 -7.78 -4.49 1.37
CA GLU A 119 -8.83 -3.64 1.93
C GLU A 119 -9.74 -3.04 0.85
N TYR A 120 -9.18 -2.58 -0.29
CA TYR A 120 -9.91 -1.83 -1.32
C TYR A 120 -10.04 -2.55 -2.66
N GLY A 121 -9.49 -3.77 -2.81
CA GLY A 121 -9.54 -4.54 -4.06
C GLY A 121 -8.67 -3.99 -5.19
N ILE A 122 -7.87 -2.94 -4.94
CA ILE A 122 -7.08 -2.24 -5.95
C ILE A 122 -5.79 -1.69 -5.33
N SER A 123 -4.69 -1.68 -6.07
CA SER A 123 -3.42 -1.13 -5.56
C SER A 123 -3.49 0.40 -5.36
N PRO A 124 -2.66 0.98 -4.45
CA PRO A 124 -2.65 2.43 -4.19
C PRO A 124 -2.46 3.26 -5.46
N ILE A 125 -1.54 2.87 -6.32
CA ILE A 125 -1.26 3.59 -7.58
C ILE A 125 -2.43 3.49 -8.55
N ASN A 126 -3.06 2.33 -8.67
CA ASN A 126 -4.23 2.17 -9.52
C ASN A 126 -5.44 2.96 -8.95
N TYR A 127 -5.57 3.04 -7.63
CA TYR A 127 -6.56 3.89 -6.99
C TYR A 127 -6.34 5.37 -7.32
N MET A 128 -5.10 5.85 -7.24
CA MET A 128 -4.75 7.21 -7.67
C MET A 128 -5.09 7.46 -9.15
N ILE A 129 -4.74 6.52 -10.03
CA ILE A 129 -5.06 6.62 -11.46
C ILE A 129 -6.57 6.68 -11.66
N SER A 130 -7.36 5.88 -10.97
CA SER A 130 -8.82 5.92 -11.09
C SER A 130 -9.41 7.27 -10.71
N LYS A 131 -8.89 7.91 -9.65
CA LYS A 131 -9.28 9.28 -9.26
C LYS A 131 -8.96 10.31 -10.36
N ARG A 132 -7.76 10.22 -10.93
CA ARG A 132 -7.38 11.07 -12.06
C ARG A 132 -8.29 10.90 -13.27
N ILE A 133 -8.70 9.67 -13.55
CA ILE A 133 -9.61 9.37 -14.67
C ILE A 133 -11.01 9.90 -14.40
N GLU A 134 -11.52 9.84 -13.17
CA GLU A 134 -12.81 10.45 -12.84
C GLU A 134 -12.80 11.98 -13.04
N ASP A 135 -11.75 12.67 -12.57
CA ASP A 135 -11.59 14.11 -12.85
C ASP A 135 -11.44 14.38 -14.36
N ALA A 136 -10.71 13.50 -15.08
CA ALA A 136 -10.56 13.63 -16.54
C ALA A 136 -11.88 13.61 -17.27
N LYS A 137 -12.84 12.78 -16.85
CA LYS A 137 -14.19 12.74 -17.46
C LYS A 137 -14.90 14.09 -17.36
N GLN A 138 -14.72 14.82 -16.25
CA GLN A 138 -15.30 16.15 -16.11
C GLN A 138 -14.60 17.19 -17.00
N LEU A 139 -13.25 17.15 -17.02
CA LEU A 139 -12.46 18.09 -17.83
C LEU A 139 -12.65 17.87 -19.34
N LEU A 140 -12.92 16.62 -19.76
CA LEU A 140 -13.18 16.30 -21.17
C LEU A 140 -14.51 16.84 -21.70
N LYS A 141 -15.46 17.17 -20.82
CA LYS A 141 -16.72 17.84 -21.23
C LYS A 141 -16.50 19.31 -21.61
N ASN A 142 -15.38 19.90 -21.20
CA ASN A 142 -14.99 21.26 -21.55
C ASN A 142 -14.05 21.23 -22.76
N ASP A 143 -14.41 21.97 -23.82
CA ASP A 143 -13.69 22.02 -25.08
C ASP A 143 -12.41 22.82 -25.05
N ASP A 144 -12.26 23.70 -24.06
CA ASP A 144 -11.11 24.61 -23.96
C ASP A 144 -9.80 23.86 -23.63
N TYR A 145 -9.91 22.60 -23.15
CA TYR A 145 -8.74 21.83 -22.72
C TYR A 145 -8.31 20.77 -23.74
N THR A 146 -7.07 20.87 -24.22
CA THR A 146 -6.44 19.81 -25.01
C THR A 146 -6.11 18.61 -24.12
N LEU A 147 -5.95 17.42 -24.71
CA LEU A 147 -5.55 16.23 -23.95
C LEU A 147 -4.20 16.41 -23.23
N SER A 148 -3.30 17.19 -23.83
CA SER A 148 -2.00 17.54 -23.24
C SER A 148 -2.16 18.38 -21.96
N VAL A 149 -3.07 19.33 -21.99
CA VAL A 149 -3.39 20.20 -20.84
C VAL A 149 -4.03 19.36 -19.74
N ILE A 150 -5.05 18.56 -20.07
CA ILE A 150 -5.73 17.68 -19.11
C ILE A 150 -4.74 16.70 -18.45
N SER A 151 -3.90 16.06 -19.25
CA SER A 151 -2.86 15.13 -18.75
C SER A 151 -1.96 15.80 -17.70
N ARG A 152 -1.49 17.01 -17.98
CA ARG A 152 -0.63 17.78 -17.07
C ARG A 152 -1.37 18.23 -15.81
N MET A 153 -2.61 18.74 -15.94
CA MET A 153 -3.43 19.16 -14.80
C MET A 153 -3.71 18.03 -13.82
N LEU A 154 -3.79 16.81 -14.32
CA LEU A 154 -4.08 15.60 -13.53
C LEU A 154 -2.82 14.86 -13.07
N GLY A 155 -1.63 15.40 -13.33
CA GLY A 155 -0.37 14.82 -12.85
C GLY A 155 0.08 13.54 -13.58
N PHE A 156 -0.37 13.32 -14.82
CA PHE A 156 0.19 12.23 -15.64
C PHE A 156 1.55 12.62 -16.21
N SER A 157 2.47 11.66 -16.27
CA SER A 157 3.82 11.87 -16.77
C SER A 157 3.87 12.20 -18.28
N SER A 158 2.85 11.80 -19.04
CA SER A 158 2.72 12.11 -20.46
C SER A 158 1.27 11.99 -20.96
N PRO A 159 0.91 12.69 -22.04
CA PRO A 159 -0.40 12.55 -22.69
C PRO A 159 -0.64 11.14 -23.23
N SER A 160 0.41 10.43 -23.66
CA SER A 160 0.32 9.06 -24.14
C SER A 160 -0.06 8.11 -23.00
N TYR A 161 0.58 8.24 -21.83
CA TYR A 161 0.24 7.46 -20.66
C TYR A 161 -1.18 7.76 -20.17
N PHE A 162 -1.58 9.02 -20.14
CA PHE A 162 -2.97 9.41 -19.84
C PHE A 162 -3.96 8.71 -20.76
N THR A 163 -3.74 8.77 -22.10
CA THR A 163 -4.63 8.15 -23.09
C THR A 163 -4.76 6.64 -22.90
N GLN A 164 -3.65 5.96 -22.62
CA GLN A 164 -3.65 4.51 -22.32
C GLN A 164 -4.41 4.19 -21.03
N ALA A 165 -4.13 4.91 -19.95
CA ALA A 165 -4.79 4.75 -18.66
C ALA A 165 -6.31 5.00 -18.77
N PHE A 166 -6.70 6.06 -19.46
CA PHE A 166 -8.10 6.38 -19.69
C PHE A 166 -8.81 5.28 -20.47
N LYS A 167 -8.21 4.85 -21.61
CA LYS A 167 -8.80 3.76 -22.42
C LYS A 167 -8.91 2.46 -21.64
N LYS A 168 -7.92 2.13 -20.82
CA LYS A 168 -7.95 0.94 -19.97
C LYS A 168 -9.06 0.99 -18.94
N THR A 169 -9.31 2.16 -18.35
CA THR A 169 -10.29 2.32 -17.26
C THR A 169 -11.70 2.52 -17.78
N VAL A 170 -11.89 3.28 -18.87
CA VAL A 170 -13.20 3.66 -19.40
C VAL A 170 -13.66 2.80 -20.57
N GLY A 171 -12.76 2.06 -21.20
CA GLY A 171 -13.03 1.22 -22.37
C GLY A 171 -12.92 1.95 -23.72
N MET A 172 -12.88 3.29 -23.73
CA MET A 172 -12.78 4.10 -24.95
C MET A 172 -11.71 5.19 -24.83
N SER A 173 -11.30 5.77 -25.96
CA SER A 173 -10.32 6.86 -25.94
C SER A 173 -10.91 8.15 -25.38
N PRO A 174 -10.05 9.06 -24.81
CA PRO A 174 -10.51 10.35 -24.32
C PRO A 174 -11.23 11.20 -25.40
N ASN A 175 -10.76 11.14 -26.65
CA ASN A 175 -11.39 11.87 -27.74
C ASN A 175 -12.78 11.31 -28.10
N GLN A 176 -12.95 9.99 -28.05
CA GLN A 176 -14.25 9.37 -28.26
C GLN A 176 -15.20 9.74 -27.13
N TYR A 177 -14.77 9.64 -25.89
CA TYR A 177 -15.54 10.03 -24.71
C TYR A 177 -16.02 11.49 -24.80
N ARG A 178 -15.15 12.41 -25.25
CA ARG A 178 -15.50 13.83 -25.47
C ARG A 178 -16.62 13.99 -26.50
N LYS A 179 -16.54 13.27 -27.62
CA LYS A 179 -17.58 13.32 -28.67
C LYS A 179 -18.92 12.81 -28.19
N ASP A 180 -18.90 11.67 -27.48
CA ASP A 180 -20.12 11.02 -27.00
C ASP A 180 -20.82 11.88 -25.93
N SER A 181 -20.06 12.49 -25.02
CA SER A 181 -20.60 13.40 -24.00
C SER A 181 -21.26 14.66 -24.59
N ARG A 182 -20.82 15.13 -25.77
CA ARG A 182 -21.46 16.26 -26.46
C ARG A 182 -22.81 15.89 -27.06
N ASN A 183 -22.89 14.73 -27.64
CA ASN A 183 -24.14 14.25 -28.27
C ASN A 183 -25.25 14.09 -27.24
N GLU A 184 -24.92 13.69 -26.00
CA GLU A 184 -25.85 13.56 -24.88
C GLU A 184 -26.40 14.93 -24.38
N ILE A 185 -25.64 16.01 -24.52
CA ILE A 185 -26.05 17.35 -24.07
C ILE A 185 -26.93 18.03 -25.14
N SER A 186 -26.83 17.59 -26.40
CA SER A 186 -27.54 18.17 -27.54
C SER A 186 -28.84 17.48 -27.90
N SER A 187 -29.19 16.40 -27.15
CA SER A 187 -30.42 15.63 -27.32
C SER A 187 -31.39 15.92 -26.17
#